data_a8af5905426d0fe30d372658bbeda9ca
#
_entry.id   a8af5905426d0fe30d372658bbeda9ca
#
_cell.length_a   1.000
_cell.length_b   1.000
_cell.length_c   1.000
_cell.angle_alpha   90.00
_cell.angle_beta   90.00
_cell.angle_gamma   90.00
#
_symmetry.space_group_name_H-M   'P 1'
#
loop_
_entity.id
_entity.type
_entity.pdbx_description
1 polymer ?
#
loop_
_entity_poly.entity_id
_entity_poly.type
_entity_poly.pdbx_seq_one_letter_code
_entity_poly.pdbx_strand_id
1 'polypeptide(L)'
;MIYNKNIDLRYSMNIIIREAITKDMSKVLELIKELAIFEEEPDAVILTEKQLINDGFSSSPKFKCYVAELNQKIVGMALLYPRYSTWKGPTIHLEDLIVTKSVRGKGIGFKLFSKVIHYAFQLNVKRVEWAVLEWNKNALDFYKKNGAQVLDDWRVAQMDLNAIKKFVRDENF
;
A
#
# COMPACT_ATOMS: atom_id res chain seq x y z
N MET A 1 13.46 -37.01 40.38
CA MET A 1 13.94 -36.10 39.28
C MET A 1 12.72 -35.63 38.52
N ILE A 2 12.31 -34.42 38.79
CA ILE A 2 11.13 -33.82 38.16
C ILE A 2 11.66 -32.95 37.03
N TYR A 3 11.46 -33.37 35.77
CA TYR A 3 11.78 -32.57 34.57
C TYR A 3 10.77 -31.44 34.47
N ASN A 4 11.21 -30.23 34.79
CA ASN A 4 10.49 -28.99 34.51
C ASN A 4 10.57 -28.73 32.98
N LYS A 5 9.54 -29.08 32.22
CA LYS A 5 9.36 -28.61 30.86
C LYS A 5 8.97 -27.16 30.93
N ASN A 6 9.94 -26.28 30.79
CA ASN A 6 9.69 -24.88 30.41
C ASN A 6 9.01 -24.88 29.01
N ILE A 7 7.70 -24.77 29.02
CA ILE A 7 6.92 -24.47 27.81
C ILE A 7 7.22 -23.04 27.50
N ASP A 8 8.16 -22.83 26.55
CA ASP A 8 8.46 -21.54 25.94
C ASP A 8 7.22 -21.13 25.11
N LEU A 9 6.25 -20.50 25.77
CA LEU A 9 5.08 -19.89 25.15
C LEU A 9 5.57 -18.65 24.40
N ARG A 10 6.29 -18.85 23.30
CA ARG A 10 6.39 -17.84 22.27
C ARG A 10 4.99 -17.61 21.76
N TYR A 11 4.37 -16.55 22.24
CA TYR A 11 3.15 -16.01 21.65
C TYR A 11 3.43 -15.81 20.16
N SER A 12 3.01 -16.77 19.33
CA SER A 12 3.06 -16.59 17.89
C SER A 12 2.10 -15.42 17.61
N MET A 13 2.65 -14.28 17.25
CA MET A 13 1.85 -13.12 16.87
C MET A 13 0.95 -13.54 15.73
N ASN A 14 -0.35 -13.62 15.99
CA ASN A 14 -1.33 -13.98 14.97
C ASN A 14 -1.49 -12.79 14.02
N ILE A 15 -0.73 -12.81 12.93
CA ILE A 15 -0.79 -11.83 11.85
C ILE A 15 -1.62 -12.41 10.72
N ILE A 16 -2.78 -11.83 10.49
CA ILE A 16 -3.71 -12.21 9.42
C ILE A 16 -3.63 -11.17 8.32
N ILE A 17 -3.38 -11.60 7.08
CA ILE A 17 -3.51 -10.75 5.89
C ILE A 17 -4.78 -11.14 5.16
N ARG A 18 -5.68 -10.18 5.04
CA ARG A 18 -6.98 -10.38 4.37
C ARG A 18 -7.33 -9.20 3.47
N GLU A 19 -8.27 -9.42 2.58
CA GLU A 19 -8.89 -8.34 1.84
C GLU A 19 -9.64 -7.42 2.81
N ALA A 20 -9.55 -6.11 2.58
CA ALA A 20 -10.27 -5.12 3.35
C ALA A 20 -11.78 -5.21 3.07
N ILE A 21 -12.57 -4.86 4.06
CA ILE A 21 -14.02 -4.72 3.96
C ILE A 21 -14.41 -3.28 4.29
N THR A 22 -15.63 -2.89 3.96
CA THR A 22 -16.13 -1.52 4.13
C THR A 22 -15.85 -0.92 5.51
N LYS A 23 -16.04 -1.70 6.58
CA LYS A 23 -15.80 -1.24 7.96
C LYS A 23 -14.32 -0.98 8.30
N ASP A 24 -13.40 -1.43 7.45
CA ASP A 24 -11.96 -1.20 7.67
C ASP A 24 -11.51 0.18 7.19
N MET A 25 -12.35 0.89 6.39
CA MET A 25 -11.95 2.10 5.69
C MET A 25 -11.63 3.27 6.62
N SER A 26 -12.25 3.34 7.78
CA SER A 26 -11.86 4.30 8.82
C SER A 26 -10.40 4.10 9.23
N LYS A 27 -10.00 2.84 9.50
CA LYS A 27 -8.63 2.51 9.89
C LYS A 27 -7.64 2.60 8.73
N VAL A 28 -8.07 2.27 7.51
CA VAL A 28 -7.27 2.46 6.29
C VAL A 28 -6.96 3.95 6.11
N LEU A 29 -7.94 4.85 6.29
CA LEU A 29 -7.70 6.29 6.23
C LEU A 29 -6.70 6.78 7.29
N GLU A 30 -6.74 6.24 8.51
CA GLU A 30 -5.73 6.56 9.53
C GLU A 30 -4.33 6.11 9.09
N LEU A 31 -4.19 4.94 8.45
CA LEU A 31 -2.91 4.46 7.93
C LEU A 31 -2.41 5.31 6.76
N ILE A 32 -3.30 5.77 5.86
CA ILE A 32 -2.95 6.70 4.79
C ILE A 32 -2.40 8.00 5.38
N LYS A 33 -3.05 8.55 6.42
CA LYS A 33 -2.56 9.73 7.12
C LYS A 33 -1.22 9.50 7.84
N GLU A 34 -1.03 8.31 8.45
CA GLU A 34 0.25 7.93 9.06
C GLU A 34 1.38 7.88 8.00
N LEU A 35 1.05 7.42 6.79
CA LEU A 35 1.99 7.39 5.67
C LEU A 35 2.33 8.81 5.20
N ALA A 36 1.34 9.67 4.99
CA ALA A 36 1.55 11.05 4.59
C ALA A 36 2.41 11.83 5.60
N ILE A 37 2.19 11.62 6.91
CA ILE A 37 3.07 12.20 7.95
C ILE A 37 4.50 11.66 7.82
N PHE A 38 4.68 10.37 7.54
CA PHE A 38 6.00 9.77 7.35
C PHE A 38 6.70 10.33 6.09
N GLU A 39 5.95 10.65 5.06
CA GLU A 39 6.43 11.22 3.78
C GLU A 39 6.58 12.75 3.81
N GLU A 40 6.42 13.36 5.00
CA GLU A 40 6.55 14.81 5.23
C GLU A 40 5.45 15.67 4.54
N GLU A 41 4.32 15.04 4.18
CA GLU A 41 3.17 15.66 3.50
C GLU A 41 1.86 15.50 4.34
N PRO A 42 1.83 15.94 5.61
CA PRO A 42 0.71 15.65 6.53
C PRO A 42 -0.63 16.24 6.08
N ASP A 43 -0.60 17.32 5.30
CA ASP A 43 -1.80 18.04 4.84
C ASP A 43 -2.27 17.59 3.43
N ALA A 44 -1.55 16.67 2.78
CA ALA A 44 -1.87 16.21 1.42
C ALA A 44 -3.15 15.36 1.35
N VAL A 45 -3.54 14.70 2.46
CA VAL A 45 -4.66 13.77 2.47
C VAL A 45 -5.99 14.50 2.60
N ILE A 46 -6.67 14.68 1.46
CA ILE A 46 -8.01 15.28 1.39
C ILE A 46 -9.14 14.24 1.32
N LEU A 47 -8.79 12.95 1.21
CA LEU A 47 -9.76 11.86 1.12
C LEU A 47 -10.53 11.69 2.43
N THR A 48 -11.78 11.26 2.28
CA THR A 48 -12.67 10.91 3.39
C THR A 48 -12.94 9.40 3.40
N GLU A 49 -13.32 8.87 4.57
CA GLU A 49 -13.77 7.47 4.68
C GLU A 49 -14.91 7.14 3.70
N LYS A 50 -15.87 8.06 3.54
CA LYS A 50 -16.99 7.88 2.61
C LYS A 50 -16.51 7.74 1.15
N GLN A 51 -15.51 8.51 0.75
CA GLN A 51 -14.93 8.40 -0.60
C GLN A 51 -14.21 7.06 -0.76
N LEU A 52 -13.41 6.61 0.22
CA LEU A 52 -12.77 5.30 0.18
C LEU A 52 -13.78 4.16 0.06
N ILE A 53 -14.91 4.25 0.78
CA ILE A 53 -15.99 3.27 0.69
C ILE A 53 -16.58 3.28 -0.72
N ASN A 54 -16.96 4.44 -1.25
CA ASN A 54 -17.57 4.56 -2.56
C ASN A 54 -16.64 4.08 -3.69
N ASP A 55 -15.33 4.39 -3.59
CA ASP A 55 -14.36 4.05 -4.61
C ASP A 55 -13.88 2.59 -4.52
N GLY A 56 -13.82 2.01 -3.32
CA GLY A 56 -13.32 0.65 -3.12
C GLY A 56 -14.39 -0.44 -3.15
N PHE A 57 -15.69 -0.10 -2.89
CA PHE A 57 -16.74 -1.11 -2.69
C PHE A 57 -17.98 -0.86 -3.53
N SER A 58 -17.86 -0.10 -4.60
CA SER A 58 -18.93 0.06 -5.60
C SER A 58 -19.00 -1.16 -6.53
N SER A 59 -19.96 -1.14 -7.46
CA SER A 59 -20.06 -2.16 -8.53
C SER A 59 -18.87 -2.18 -9.49
N SER A 60 -18.08 -1.09 -9.52
CA SER A 60 -16.83 -0.98 -10.28
C SER A 60 -15.75 -0.37 -9.37
N PRO A 61 -15.12 -1.19 -8.51
CA PRO A 61 -14.12 -0.70 -7.56
C PRO A 61 -12.90 -0.12 -8.29
N LYS A 62 -12.44 1.05 -7.86
CA LYS A 62 -11.26 1.72 -8.41
C LYS A 62 -9.95 1.15 -7.87
N PHE A 63 -9.99 0.52 -6.71
CA PHE A 63 -8.83 -0.09 -6.07
C PHE A 63 -9.20 -1.37 -5.32
N LYS A 64 -8.17 -2.15 -5.00
CA LYS A 64 -8.22 -3.26 -4.06
C LYS A 64 -7.34 -2.92 -2.86
N CYS A 65 -7.75 -3.30 -1.67
CA CYS A 65 -6.98 -3.09 -0.46
C CYS A 65 -6.84 -4.39 0.33
N TYR A 66 -5.62 -4.69 0.78
CA TYR A 66 -5.34 -5.72 1.78
C TYR A 66 -4.97 -5.07 3.09
N VAL A 67 -5.43 -5.66 4.20
CA VAL A 67 -5.10 -5.22 5.55
C VAL A 67 -4.34 -6.30 6.31
N ALA A 68 -3.43 -5.86 7.16
CA ALA A 68 -2.75 -6.70 8.13
C ALA A 68 -3.41 -6.51 9.50
N GLU A 69 -3.93 -7.59 10.04
CA GLU A 69 -4.54 -7.63 11.35
C GLU A 69 -3.62 -8.33 12.35
N LEU A 70 -3.32 -7.67 13.45
CA LEU A 70 -2.56 -8.19 14.58
C LEU A 70 -3.41 -8.08 15.84
N ASN A 71 -3.74 -9.22 16.47
CA ASN A 71 -4.59 -9.25 17.65
C ASN A 71 -5.90 -8.45 17.45
N GLN A 72 -6.61 -8.70 16.35
CA GLN A 72 -7.89 -8.05 15.98
C GLN A 72 -7.78 -6.53 15.70
N LYS A 73 -6.56 -5.99 15.59
CA LYS A 73 -6.35 -4.59 15.23
C LYS A 73 -5.66 -4.51 13.87
N ILE A 74 -6.17 -3.66 12.99
CA ILE A 74 -5.51 -3.38 11.72
C ILE A 74 -4.29 -2.51 12.01
N VAL A 75 -3.13 -2.98 11.54
CA VAL A 75 -1.82 -2.38 11.80
C VAL A 75 -1.01 -2.12 10.54
N GLY A 76 -1.58 -2.39 9.38
CA GLY A 76 -0.95 -2.12 8.11
C GLY A 76 -1.91 -2.39 6.96
N MET A 77 -1.58 -1.86 5.80
CA MET A 77 -2.36 -2.07 4.58
C MET A 77 -1.47 -2.07 3.35
N ALA A 78 -2.00 -2.61 2.24
CA ALA A 78 -1.51 -2.44 0.89
C ALA A 78 -2.69 -2.11 -0.02
N LEU A 79 -2.65 -0.94 -0.67
CA LEU A 79 -3.66 -0.48 -1.60
C LEU A 79 -3.10 -0.53 -3.02
N LEU A 80 -3.85 -1.10 -3.96
CA LEU A 80 -3.41 -1.34 -5.33
C LEU A 80 -4.55 -1.21 -6.31
N TYR A 81 -4.21 -0.92 -7.58
CA TYR A 81 -5.21 -0.84 -8.65
C TYR A 81 -4.65 -1.30 -10.01
N PRO A 82 -5.54 -1.73 -10.92
CA PRO A 82 -5.17 -2.05 -12.28
C PRO A 82 -4.64 -0.82 -13.03
N ARG A 83 -3.51 -0.99 -13.72
CA ARG A 83 -2.92 0.00 -14.61
C ARG A 83 -2.65 -0.62 -15.98
N TYR A 84 -2.59 0.16 -17.02
CA TYR A 84 -2.26 -0.31 -18.36
C TYR A 84 -0.91 0.28 -18.82
N SER A 85 -0.03 -0.59 -19.27
CA SER A 85 1.23 -0.21 -19.90
C SER A 85 1.16 -0.51 -21.39
N THR A 86 1.45 0.47 -22.23
CA THR A 86 1.54 0.27 -23.69
C THR A 86 2.65 -0.71 -24.09
N TRP A 87 3.61 -0.96 -23.20
CA TRP A 87 4.72 -1.90 -23.44
C TRP A 87 4.44 -3.30 -22.90
N LYS A 88 3.65 -3.43 -21.84
CA LYS A 88 3.46 -4.68 -21.11
C LYS A 88 2.00 -5.18 -21.08
N GLY A 89 1.03 -4.35 -21.51
CA GLY A 89 -0.39 -4.63 -21.35
C GLY A 89 -0.86 -4.35 -19.91
N PRO A 90 -1.81 -5.14 -19.38
CA PRO A 90 -2.28 -4.99 -18.00
C PRO A 90 -1.15 -5.14 -16.98
N THR A 91 -1.10 -4.22 -16.03
CA THR A 91 -0.16 -4.18 -14.90
C THR A 91 -0.90 -3.85 -13.61
N ILE A 92 -0.25 -3.98 -12.48
CA ILE A 92 -0.75 -3.53 -11.17
C ILE A 92 0.12 -2.36 -10.70
N HIS A 93 -0.52 -1.30 -10.22
CA HIS A 93 0.12 -0.26 -9.44
C HIS A 93 -0.16 -0.50 -7.96
N LEU A 94 0.89 -0.59 -7.16
CA LEU A 94 0.81 -0.60 -5.70
C LEU A 94 0.93 0.86 -5.25
N GLU A 95 -0.19 1.46 -4.86
CA GLU A 95 -0.23 2.86 -4.43
C GLU A 95 0.46 3.03 -3.08
N ASP A 96 -0.01 2.28 -2.07
CA ASP A 96 0.49 2.39 -0.71
C ASP A 96 0.85 1.03 -0.13
N LEU A 97 1.93 0.98 0.64
CA LEU A 97 2.30 -0.13 1.52
C LEU A 97 2.81 0.41 2.85
N ILE A 98 1.98 0.32 3.87
CA ILE A 98 2.34 0.82 5.19
C ILE A 98 2.11 -0.21 6.29
N VAL A 99 2.99 -0.19 7.29
CA VAL A 99 2.81 -0.84 8.60
C VAL A 99 3.04 0.20 9.68
N THR A 100 2.11 0.31 10.62
CA THR A 100 2.20 1.21 11.77
C THR A 100 3.57 1.10 12.45
N LYS A 101 4.20 2.24 12.72
CA LYS A 101 5.60 2.34 13.20
C LYS A 101 5.89 1.44 14.40
N SER A 102 4.97 1.36 15.37
CA SER A 102 5.15 0.60 16.61
C SER A 102 5.26 -0.92 16.45
N VAL A 103 4.88 -1.47 15.28
CA VAL A 103 4.88 -2.91 15.02
C VAL A 103 5.72 -3.30 13.78
N ARG A 104 6.53 -2.39 13.26
CA ARG A 104 7.48 -2.67 12.19
C ARG A 104 8.55 -3.68 12.63
N GLY A 105 9.27 -4.26 11.68
CA GLY A 105 10.33 -5.25 11.96
C GLY A 105 9.83 -6.66 12.26
N LYS A 106 8.51 -6.92 12.21
CA LYS A 106 7.88 -8.22 12.51
C LYS A 106 7.43 -9.00 11.26
N GLY A 107 7.93 -8.63 10.09
CA GLY A 107 7.60 -9.31 8.82
C GLY A 107 6.22 -8.95 8.24
N ILE A 108 5.46 -8.03 8.85
CA ILE A 108 4.09 -7.67 8.40
C ILE A 108 4.13 -7.06 7.00
N GLY A 109 5.05 -6.13 6.73
CA GLY A 109 5.22 -5.51 5.41
C GLY A 109 5.51 -6.54 4.32
N PHE A 110 6.36 -7.53 4.60
CA PHE A 110 6.63 -8.63 3.67
C PHE A 110 5.38 -9.46 3.39
N LYS A 111 4.56 -9.77 4.39
CA LYS A 111 3.31 -10.52 4.20
C LYS A 111 2.30 -9.75 3.34
N LEU A 112 2.15 -8.43 3.55
CA LEU A 112 1.30 -7.58 2.71
C LEU A 112 1.82 -7.53 1.28
N PHE A 113 3.12 -7.24 1.09
CA PHE A 113 3.76 -7.21 -0.22
C PHE A 113 3.61 -8.55 -0.95
N SER A 114 3.90 -9.66 -0.27
CA SER A 114 3.72 -11.02 -0.80
C SER A 114 2.29 -11.26 -1.28
N LYS A 115 1.28 -10.79 -0.53
CA LYS A 115 -0.14 -10.90 -0.93
C LYS A 115 -0.43 -10.16 -2.24
N VAL A 116 0.15 -8.96 -2.42
CA VAL A 116 0.05 -8.18 -3.67
C VAL A 116 0.70 -8.91 -4.83
N ILE A 117 1.92 -9.45 -4.65
CA ILE A 117 2.64 -10.17 -5.70
C ILE A 117 1.91 -11.46 -6.10
N HIS A 118 1.36 -12.21 -5.13
CA HIS A 118 0.55 -13.40 -5.43
C HIS A 118 -0.73 -13.04 -6.21
N TYR A 119 -1.40 -11.94 -5.85
CA TYR A 119 -2.55 -11.45 -6.60
C TYR A 119 -2.18 -11.07 -8.04
N ALA A 120 -1.10 -10.35 -8.23
CA ALA A 120 -0.58 -9.99 -9.55
C ALA A 120 -0.24 -11.24 -10.39
N PHE A 121 0.36 -12.26 -9.78
CA PHE A 121 0.64 -13.55 -10.41
C PHE A 121 -0.65 -14.26 -10.85
N GLN A 122 -1.67 -14.31 -9.99
CA GLN A 122 -2.98 -14.90 -10.33
C GLN A 122 -3.66 -14.20 -11.50
N LEU A 123 -3.50 -12.90 -11.65
CA LEU A 123 -4.01 -12.10 -12.77
C LEU A 123 -3.14 -12.21 -14.03
N ASN A 124 -2.00 -12.92 -13.96
CA ASN A 124 -1.02 -13.04 -15.06
C ASN A 124 -0.57 -11.68 -15.61
N VAL A 125 -0.51 -10.64 -14.77
CA VAL A 125 0.01 -9.33 -15.18
C VAL A 125 1.52 -9.41 -15.39
N LYS A 126 2.05 -8.53 -16.26
CA LYS A 126 3.47 -8.56 -16.63
C LYS A 126 4.36 -7.68 -15.78
N ARG A 127 3.77 -6.86 -14.90
CA ARG A 127 4.51 -5.94 -14.04
C ARG A 127 3.65 -5.51 -12.83
N VAL A 128 4.30 -5.37 -11.70
CA VAL A 128 3.83 -4.58 -10.56
C VAL A 128 4.79 -3.41 -10.40
N GLU A 129 4.28 -2.21 -10.23
CA GLU A 129 5.08 -1.00 -10.10
C GLU A 129 4.55 -0.09 -9.00
N TRP A 130 5.42 0.73 -8.44
CA TRP A 130 5.13 1.70 -7.39
C TRP A 130 6.17 2.82 -7.39
N ALA A 131 5.85 3.93 -6.73
CA ALA A 131 6.81 4.95 -6.39
C ALA A 131 7.45 4.67 -5.02
N VAL A 132 8.68 5.13 -4.84
CA VAL A 132 9.38 5.07 -3.55
C VAL A 132 10.26 6.31 -3.42
N LEU A 133 10.22 6.96 -2.25
CA LEU A 133 11.02 8.15 -1.97
C LEU A 133 12.51 7.78 -1.89
N GLU A 134 13.34 8.58 -2.54
CA GLU A 134 14.79 8.34 -2.65
C GLU A 134 15.48 8.27 -1.27
N TRP A 135 15.00 9.04 -0.31
CA TRP A 135 15.55 9.04 1.05
C TRP A 135 15.05 7.84 1.90
N ASN A 136 14.00 7.12 1.46
CA ASN A 136 13.47 5.98 2.20
C ASN A 136 14.33 4.72 1.99
N LYS A 137 15.54 4.73 2.52
CA LYS A 137 16.52 3.64 2.37
C LYS A 137 15.97 2.28 2.80
N ASN A 138 15.18 2.25 3.88
CA ASN A 138 14.58 1.00 4.38
C ASN A 138 13.62 0.37 3.36
N ALA A 139 12.79 1.17 2.68
CA ALA A 139 11.90 0.69 1.64
C ALA A 139 12.68 0.27 0.39
N LEU A 140 13.66 1.07 -0.05
CA LEU A 140 14.53 0.74 -1.17
C LEU A 140 15.23 -0.62 -0.97
N ASP A 141 15.85 -0.84 0.19
CA ASP A 141 16.51 -2.09 0.53
C ASP A 141 15.54 -3.27 0.60
N PHE A 142 14.35 -3.03 1.19
CA PHE A 142 13.29 -4.03 1.23
C PHE A 142 12.86 -4.45 -0.18
N TYR A 143 12.61 -3.51 -1.08
CA TYR A 143 12.17 -3.82 -2.44
C TYR A 143 13.27 -4.49 -3.26
N LYS A 144 14.51 -3.99 -3.21
CA LYS A 144 15.67 -4.60 -3.89
C LYS A 144 15.90 -6.04 -3.42
N LYS A 145 15.83 -6.28 -2.10
CA LYS A 145 15.96 -7.63 -1.52
C LYS A 145 14.87 -8.59 -2.01
N ASN A 146 13.70 -8.08 -2.35
CA ASN A 146 12.58 -8.88 -2.87
C ASN A 146 12.51 -8.90 -4.41
N GLY A 147 13.59 -8.53 -5.10
CA GLY A 147 13.75 -8.67 -6.55
C GLY A 147 13.22 -7.50 -7.38
N ALA A 148 12.88 -6.36 -6.76
CA ALA A 148 12.50 -5.17 -7.50
C ALA A 148 13.73 -4.46 -8.07
N GLN A 149 13.57 -3.92 -9.28
CA GLN A 149 14.50 -2.99 -9.89
C GLN A 149 14.03 -1.55 -9.59
N VAL A 150 14.87 -0.73 -9.00
CA VAL A 150 14.62 0.71 -8.83
C VAL A 150 15.17 1.44 -10.05
N LEU A 151 14.35 2.30 -10.64
CA LEU A 151 14.69 3.07 -11.84
C LEU A 151 15.04 4.49 -11.41
N ASP A 152 16.32 4.85 -11.48
CA ASP A 152 16.83 6.14 -10.99
C ASP A 152 16.69 7.26 -12.04
N ASP A 153 16.42 6.91 -13.30
CA ASP A 153 16.31 7.82 -14.46
C ASP A 153 14.88 8.26 -14.75
N TRP A 154 13.88 7.75 -14.04
CA TRP A 154 12.48 8.13 -14.18
C TRP A 154 12.05 9.08 -13.07
N ARG A 155 11.27 10.11 -13.44
CA ARG A 155 10.67 11.06 -12.50
C ARG A 155 9.15 11.03 -12.64
N VAL A 156 8.45 11.21 -11.55
CA VAL A 156 7.00 11.41 -11.52
C VAL A 156 6.72 12.88 -11.84
N ALA A 157 5.82 13.13 -12.79
CA ALA A 157 5.27 14.45 -13.07
C ALA A 157 3.77 14.43 -12.77
N GLN A 158 3.28 15.50 -12.13
CA GLN A 158 1.87 15.61 -11.74
C GLN A 158 1.37 17.04 -11.92
N MET A 159 0.08 17.18 -12.13
CA MET A 159 -0.65 18.43 -12.07
C MET A 159 -1.77 18.30 -11.06
N ASP A 160 -1.83 19.22 -10.11
CA ASP A 160 -2.96 19.30 -9.19
C ASP A 160 -4.21 19.91 -9.87
N LEU A 161 -5.34 19.91 -9.16
CA LEU A 161 -6.60 20.42 -9.69
C LEU A 161 -6.49 21.90 -10.14
N ASN A 162 -5.71 22.73 -9.45
CA ASN A 162 -5.55 24.13 -9.77
C ASN A 162 -4.72 24.31 -11.05
N ALA A 163 -3.65 23.55 -11.19
CA ALA A 163 -2.84 23.52 -12.40
C ALA A 163 -3.64 23.02 -13.61
N ILE A 164 -4.46 21.98 -13.45
CA ILE A 164 -5.36 21.47 -14.49
C ILE A 164 -6.37 22.56 -14.91
N LYS A 165 -7.04 23.19 -13.94
CA LYS A 165 -8.01 24.26 -14.23
C LYS A 165 -7.36 25.48 -14.89
N LYS A 166 -6.14 25.83 -14.48
CA LYS A 166 -5.39 26.92 -15.08
C LYS A 166 -5.07 26.60 -16.54
N PHE A 167 -4.51 25.43 -16.80
CA PHE A 167 -4.17 24.97 -18.15
C PHE A 167 -5.36 25.05 -19.10
N VAL A 168 -6.52 24.47 -18.70
CA VAL A 168 -7.74 24.48 -19.51
C VAL A 168 -8.29 25.89 -19.78
N ARG A 169 -8.13 26.83 -18.84
CA ARG A 169 -8.55 28.24 -19.04
C ARG A 169 -7.61 29.00 -19.94
N ASP A 170 -6.31 28.71 -19.87
CA ASP A 170 -5.29 29.42 -20.64
C ASP A 170 -5.19 28.89 -22.08
N GLU A 171 -5.71 27.69 -22.35
CA GLU A 171 -5.92 27.16 -23.70
C GLU A 171 -7.19 27.80 -24.28
N ASN A 172 -7.01 28.87 -25.03
CA ASN A 172 -8.06 29.41 -25.89
C ASN A 172 -8.25 28.48 -27.11
N PHE A 173 -9.09 27.42 -26.97
CA PHE A 173 -9.62 26.70 -28.11
C PHE A 173 -10.85 27.36 -28.70
#